data_a5a863fd94f0c73bd81131929d5681fe
#
_entry.id   a5a863fd94f0c73bd81131929d5681fe
#
_cell.length_a   1.000
_cell.length_b   1.000
_cell.length_c   1.000
_cell.angle_alpha   90.00
_cell.angle_beta   90.00
_cell.angle_gamma   90.00
#
_symmetry.space_group_name_H-M   'P 1'
#
loop_
_entity.id
_entity.type
_entity.pdbx_description
1 polymer ?
#
loop_
_entity_poly.entity_id
_entity_poly.type
_entity_poly.pdbx_seq_one_letter_code
_entity_poly.pdbx_strand_id
1 'polypeptide(L)'
;MPTAPLNTKCAQLGCKAPRSKLSAYCIEHGGKDTQGIEKTEQRKAFDSMYQTGFWKLTRKLCLSRQPLCQCCLQRGIITEAKHVDHLFPWARIGRQAFFRNIFQCLCQDCHAHKTQLEQRGIVRHYEGDSPTDYNLIDYMAVVPPLSAAP
;
A
#
# COMPACT_ATOMS: atom_id res chain seq x y z
N MET A 1 33.03 -8.37 8.64
CA MET A 1 33.26 -8.26 7.18
C MET A 1 33.92 -6.92 6.92
N PRO A 2 35.07 -6.84 6.24
CA PRO A 2 35.62 -5.56 5.89
C PRO A 2 34.67 -4.89 4.89
N THR A 3 34.08 -3.79 5.29
CA THR A 3 33.34 -2.89 4.39
C THR A 3 34.35 -2.25 3.44
N ALA A 4 34.26 -2.56 2.16
CA ALA A 4 35.04 -1.84 1.16
C ALA A 4 34.73 -0.34 1.29
N PRO A 5 35.76 0.55 1.22
CA PRO A 5 35.53 1.97 1.28
C PRO A 5 34.61 2.37 0.13
N LEU A 6 33.46 2.96 0.48
CA LEU A 6 32.51 3.49 -0.52
C LEU A 6 33.25 4.52 -1.37
N ASN A 7 33.45 4.21 -2.65
CA ASN A 7 34.04 5.15 -3.59
C ASN A 7 33.07 6.34 -3.73
N THR A 8 33.49 7.50 -3.24
CA THR A 8 32.68 8.73 -3.23
C THR A 8 32.84 9.55 -4.52
N LYS A 9 33.75 9.14 -5.42
CA LYS A 9 34.05 9.84 -6.67
C LYS A 9 33.38 9.17 -7.86
N CYS A 10 33.13 9.94 -8.91
CA CYS A 10 32.65 9.46 -10.19
C CYS A 10 33.54 8.36 -10.75
N ALA A 11 32.94 7.30 -11.28
CA ALA A 11 33.69 6.18 -11.89
C ALA A 11 34.26 6.51 -13.27
N GLN A 12 33.89 7.65 -13.86
CA GLN A 12 34.49 8.09 -15.13
C GLN A 12 35.96 8.42 -14.95
N LEU A 13 36.78 7.84 -15.80
CA LEU A 13 38.24 8.04 -15.77
C LEU A 13 38.59 9.52 -15.85
N GLY A 14 39.39 10.01 -14.91
CA GLY A 14 39.82 11.41 -14.83
C GLY A 14 38.80 12.37 -14.20
N CYS A 15 37.59 11.94 -13.93
CA CYS A 15 36.59 12.77 -13.26
C CYS A 15 36.83 12.84 -11.75
N LYS A 16 36.88 14.06 -11.19
CA LYS A 16 37.07 14.31 -9.75
C LYS A 16 35.78 14.66 -9.03
N ALA A 17 34.65 14.80 -9.75
CA ALA A 17 33.37 15.13 -9.21
C ALA A 17 32.85 13.99 -8.28
N PRO A 18 32.06 14.32 -7.26
CA PRO A 18 31.40 13.30 -6.44
C PRO A 18 30.42 12.50 -7.28
N ARG A 19 30.31 11.21 -6.99
CA ARG A 19 29.31 10.37 -7.61
C ARG A 19 27.90 10.79 -7.15
N SER A 20 26.91 10.52 -7.99
CA SER A 20 25.50 10.68 -7.60
C SER A 20 25.06 9.63 -6.58
N LYS A 21 23.91 9.85 -5.92
CA LYS A 21 23.41 8.98 -4.84
C LYS A 21 23.05 7.58 -5.34
N LEU A 22 22.54 7.48 -6.55
CA LEU A 22 21.99 6.23 -7.11
C LEU A 22 22.87 5.59 -8.20
N SER A 23 24.04 6.18 -8.49
CA SER A 23 24.93 5.68 -9.54
C SER A 23 26.40 5.84 -9.14
N ALA A 24 27.26 5.06 -9.72
CA ALA A 24 28.71 5.23 -9.61
C ALA A 24 29.23 6.48 -10.35
N TYR A 25 28.41 7.11 -11.18
CA TYR A 25 28.76 8.26 -12.00
C TYR A 25 28.18 9.56 -11.42
N CYS A 26 28.83 10.71 -11.68
CA CYS A 26 28.27 12.02 -11.35
C CYS A 26 27.12 12.40 -12.31
N ILE A 27 26.40 13.47 -12.01
CA ILE A 27 25.25 13.92 -12.81
C ILE A 27 25.65 14.17 -14.28
N GLU A 28 26.79 14.81 -14.52
CA GLU A 28 27.31 15.09 -15.87
C GLU A 28 27.63 13.82 -16.67
N HIS A 29 28.01 12.74 -16.00
CA HIS A 29 28.29 11.44 -16.61
C HIS A 29 27.13 10.46 -16.51
N GLY A 30 25.89 10.97 -16.45
CA GLY A 30 24.68 10.14 -16.49
C GLY A 30 24.26 9.56 -15.14
N GLY A 31 24.84 10.04 -14.04
CA GLY A 31 24.40 9.70 -12.70
C GLY A 31 23.03 10.30 -12.36
N LYS A 32 22.36 9.72 -11.38
CA LYS A 32 21.04 10.18 -10.90
C LYS A 32 21.03 10.27 -9.38
N ASP A 33 20.55 11.39 -8.85
CA ASP A 33 20.38 11.60 -7.41
C ASP A 33 19.01 11.20 -6.89
N THR A 34 18.04 11.08 -7.77
CA THR A 34 16.69 10.65 -7.47
C THR A 34 16.28 9.53 -8.42
N GLN A 35 15.51 8.58 -7.93
CA GLN A 35 14.77 7.69 -8.82
C GLN A 35 13.70 8.54 -9.49
N GLY A 36 14.06 9.15 -10.62
CA GLY A 36 13.22 10.11 -11.32
C GLY A 36 12.07 9.45 -12.06
N ILE A 37 11.12 8.90 -11.29
CA ILE A 37 9.74 8.76 -11.75
C ILE A 37 8.99 9.88 -11.05
N GLU A 38 8.81 11.01 -11.72
CA GLU A 38 7.84 11.98 -11.28
C GLU A 38 6.48 11.27 -11.17
N LYS A 39 5.93 11.26 -9.96
CA LYS A 39 4.58 10.73 -9.75
C LYS A 39 3.61 11.55 -10.60
N THR A 40 2.76 10.88 -11.36
CA THR A 40 1.66 11.53 -12.07
C THR A 40 0.76 12.27 -11.09
N GLU A 41 0.02 13.30 -11.56
CA GLU A 41 -0.95 14.02 -10.72
C GLU A 41 -2.00 13.07 -10.14
N GLN A 42 -2.42 12.08 -10.90
CA GLN A 42 -3.32 11.01 -10.41
C GLN A 42 -2.70 10.22 -9.25
N ARG A 43 -1.42 9.88 -9.33
CA ARG A 43 -0.73 9.18 -8.23
C ARG A 43 -0.57 10.06 -7.00
N LYS A 44 -0.27 11.35 -7.18
CA LYS A 44 -0.20 12.31 -6.08
C LYS A 44 -1.56 12.46 -5.38
N ALA A 45 -2.64 12.58 -6.14
CA ALA A 45 -3.99 12.66 -5.62
C ALA A 45 -4.38 11.37 -4.87
N PHE A 46 -4.02 10.21 -5.39
CA PHE A 46 -4.22 8.92 -4.73
C PHE A 46 -3.47 8.85 -3.39
N ASP A 47 -2.18 9.17 -3.40
CA ASP A 47 -1.34 9.13 -2.20
C ASP A 47 -1.82 10.13 -1.13
N SER A 48 -2.37 11.29 -1.53
CA SER A 48 -2.85 12.32 -0.61
C SER A 48 -4.02 11.86 0.26
N MET A 49 -4.84 10.94 -0.23
CA MET A 49 -5.96 10.37 0.53
C MET A 49 -5.49 9.67 1.81
N TYR A 50 -4.32 9.02 1.74
CA TYR A 50 -3.71 8.32 2.88
C TYR A 50 -3.01 9.26 3.87
N GLN A 51 -2.90 10.56 3.56
CA GLN A 51 -2.38 11.59 4.46
C GLN A 51 -3.47 12.31 5.26
N THR A 52 -4.74 12.02 4.98
CA THR A 52 -5.88 12.65 5.66
C THR A 52 -6.01 12.23 7.11
N GLY A 53 -6.60 13.10 7.94
CA GLY A 53 -6.90 12.80 9.34
C GLY A 53 -7.85 11.59 9.48
N PHE A 54 -8.82 11.47 8.55
CA PHE A 54 -9.71 10.32 8.47
C PHE A 54 -8.93 9.01 8.37
N TRP A 55 -7.98 8.91 7.44
CA TRP A 55 -7.21 7.68 7.26
C TRP A 55 -6.33 7.35 8.47
N LYS A 56 -5.64 8.35 9.01
CA LYS A 56 -4.79 8.15 10.19
C LYS A 56 -5.57 7.64 11.40
N LEU A 57 -6.76 8.18 11.62
CA LEU A 57 -7.65 7.72 12.69
C LEU A 57 -8.21 6.32 12.40
N THR A 58 -8.72 6.09 11.19
CA THR A 58 -9.25 4.79 10.76
C THR A 58 -8.19 3.70 10.93
N ARG A 59 -6.97 3.95 10.45
CA ARG A 59 -5.87 3.01 10.57
C ARG A 59 -5.54 2.70 12.04
N LYS A 60 -5.44 3.70 12.87
CA LYS A 60 -5.19 3.54 14.32
C LYS A 60 -6.29 2.69 14.98
N LEU A 61 -7.54 2.99 14.73
CA LEU A 61 -8.68 2.29 15.32
C LEU A 61 -8.77 0.84 14.83
N CYS A 62 -8.60 0.60 13.54
CA CYS A 62 -8.64 -0.75 12.98
C CYS A 62 -7.52 -1.63 13.58
N LEU A 63 -6.28 -1.17 13.59
CA LEU A 63 -5.15 -1.93 14.15
C LEU A 63 -5.24 -2.11 15.67
N SER A 64 -5.86 -1.18 16.40
CA SER A 64 -6.07 -1.35 17.84
C SER A 64 -7.14 -2.40 18.15
N ARG A 65 -8.14 -2.55 17.30
CA ARG A 65 -9.22 -3.56 17.45
C ARG A 65 -8.81 -4.92 16.91
N GLN A 66 -8.04 -4.93 15.83
CA GLN A 66 -7.59 -6.13 15.14
C GLN A 66 -6.07 -6.05 14.88
N PRO A 67 -5.24 -6.33 15.90
CA PRO A 67 -3.78 -6.23 15.75
C PRO A 67 -3.17 -7.40 14.98
N LEU A 68 -3.90 -8.49 14.77
CA LEU A 68 -3.42 -9.68 14.07
C LEU A 68 -4.01 -9.75 12.65
N CYS A 69 -3.22 -10.28 11.72
CA CYS A 69 -3.64 -10.50 10.35
C CYS A 69 -4.85 -11.45 10.27
N GLN A 70 -5.96 -10.96 9.75
CA GLN A 70 -7.21 -11.73 9.65
C GLN A 70 -7.07 -12.95 8.72
N CYS A 71 -6.34 -12.80 7.63
CA CYS A 71 -6.06 -13.91 6.71
C CYS A 71 -5.22 -15.01 7.38
N CYS A 72 -4.17 -14.64 8.10
CA CYS A 72 -3.34 -15.61 8.82
C CYS A 72 -4.14 -16.31 9.91
N LEU A 73 -4.99 -15.58 10.65
CA LEU A 73 -5.85 -16.17 11.69
C LEU A 73 -6.77 -17.27 11.16
N GLN A 74 -7.35 -17.07 9.97
CA GLN A 74 -8.18 -18.10 9.33
C GLN A 74 -7.40 -19.39 9.02
N ARG A 75 -6.08 -19.30 8.89
CA ARG A 75 -5.18 -20.43 8.68
C ARG A 75 -4.56 -20.95 9.99
N GLY A 76 -4.99 -20.43 11.15
CA GLY A 76 -4.43 -20.79 12.44
C GLY A 76 -3.01 -20.25 12.71
N ILE A 77 -2.59 -19.19 11.98
CA ILE A 77 -1.27 -18.58 12.08
C ILE A 77 -1.38 -17.23 12.77
N ILE A 78 -0.54 -16.99 13.77
CA ILE A 78 -0.46 -15.71 14.47
C ILE A 78 0.58 -14.83 13.79
N THR A 79 0.13 -13.76 13.13
CA THR A 79 0.99 -12.79 12.47
C THR A 79 0.46 -11.38 12.74
N GLU A 80 1.36 -10.45 13.08
CA GLU A 80 1.00 -9.04 13.28
C GLU A 80 0.47 -8.42 11.99
N ALA A 81 -0.65 -7.72 12.09
CA ALA A 81 -1.16 -6.91 10.99
C ALA A 81 -0.37 -5.61 10.87
N LYS A 82 0.02 -5.25 9.65
CA LYS A 82 0.73 -4.00 9.35
C LYS A 82 -0.02 -3.07 8.41
N HIS A 83 -0.98 -3.62 7.68
CA HIS A 83 -1.78 -2.90 6.69
C HIS A 83 -3.26 -2.92 7.08
N VAL A 84 -3.89 -1.76 6.95
CA VAL A 84 -5.35 -1.65 6.92
C VAL A 84 -5.75 -1.54 5.45
N ASP A 85 -6.50 -2.51 5.00
CA ASP A 85 -6.88 -2.66 3.61
C ASP A 85 -8.35 -2.27 3.41
N HIS A 86 -8.63 -1.53 2.35
CA HIS A 86 -9.99 -1.34 1.86
C HIS A 86 -10.46 -2.65 1.22
N LEU A 87 -11.52 -3.25 1.70
CA LEU A 87 -12.02 -4.50 1.14
C LEU A 87 -12.26 -4.35 -0.37
N PHE A 88 -13.00 -3.33 -0.76
CA PHE A 88 -13.20 -2.97 -2.16
C PHE A 88 -12.19 -1.92 -2.61
N PRO A 89 -11.47 -2.12 -3.73
CA PRO A 89 -10.45 -1.19 -4.22
C PRO A 89 -11.10 0.14 -4.62
N TRP A 90 -11.01 1.13 -3.75
CA TRP A 90 -11.71 2.40 -3.87
C TRP A 90 -11.36 3.17 -5.14
N ALA A 91 -10.11 3.05 -5.64
CA ALA A 91 -9.68 3.74 -6.85
C ALA A 91 -10.43 3.29 -8.11
N ARG A 92 -10.98 2.05 -8.11
CA ARG A 92 -11.79 1.53 -9.22
C ARG A 92 -13.27 1.85 -9.09
N ILE A 93 -13.72 2.15 -7.88
CA ILE A 93 -15.15 2.41 -7.59
C ILE A 93 -15.43 3.90 -7.57
N GLY A 94 -14.58 4.68 -6.91
CA GLY A 94 -14.70 6.10 -6.77
C GLY A 94 -14.29 6.60 -5.39
N ARG A 95 -14.08 7.90 -5.26
CA ARG A 95 -13.59 8.54 -4.04
C ARG A 95 -14.41 8.22 -2.79
N GLN A 96 -15.73 8.08 -2.92
CA GLN A 96 -16.60 7.74 -1.79
C GLN A 96 -16.23 6.40 -1.15
N ALA A 97 -15.76 5.43 -1.95
CA ALA A 97 -15.36 4.12 -1.47
C ALA A 97 -14.07 4.15 -0.62
N PHE A 98 -13.33 5.24 -0.63
CA PHE A 98 -12.23 5.44 0.32
C PHE A 98 -12.74 5.59 1.75
N PHE A 99 -13.83 6.32 1.92
CA PHE A 99 -14.43 6.60 3.23
C PHE A 99 -15.45 5.54 3.64
N ARG A 100 -16.23 5.06 2.68
CA ARG A 100 -17.27 4.05 2.86
C ARG A 100 -16.80 2.72 2.32
N ASN A 101 -16.28 1.92 3.20
CA ASN A 101 -15.73 0.61 2.88
C ASN A 101 -15.76 -0.29 4.12
N ILE A 102 -15.47 -1.54 3.91
CA ILE A 102 -15.10 -2.46 4.96
C ILE A 102 -13.58 -2.47 5.03
N PHE A 103 -13.04 -2.33 6.23
CA PHE A 103 -11.60 -2.33 6.45
C PHE A 103 -11.18 -3.65 7.09
N GLN A 104 -10.08 -4.21 6.63
CA GLN A 104 -9.51 -5.42 7.20
C GLN A 104 -8.02 -5.24 7.47
N CYS A 105 -7.53 -5.92 8.50
CA CYS A 105 -6.15 -5.82 8.94
C CYS A 105 -5.35 -7.02 8.44
N LEU A 106 -4.29 -6.77 7.68
CA LEU A 106 -3.50 -7.80 7.01
C LEU A 106 -2.00 -7.59 7.25
N CYS A 107 -1.24 -8.67 7.25
CA CYS A 107 0.21 -8.60 7.14
C CYS A 107 0.62 -8.24 5.70
N GLN A 108 1.90 -7.91 5.50
CA GLN A 108 2.43 -7.51 4.19
C GLN A 108 2.13 -8.55 3.10
N ASP A 109 2.39 -9.82 3.37
CA ASP A 109 2.24 -10.90 2.37
C ASP A 109 0.77 -11.13 2.01
N CYS A 110 -0.12 -11.15 3.00
CA CYS A 110 -1.56 -11.33 2.75
C CYS A 110 -2.18 -10.13 2.05
N HIS A 111 -1.72 -8.91 2.35
CA HIS A 111 -2.12 -7.71 1.63
C HIS A 111 -1.68 -7.75 0.16
N ALA A 112 -0.45 -8.15 -0.12
CA ALA A 112 0.04 -8.31 -1.49
C ALA A 112 -0.76 -9.37 -2.26
N HIS A 113 -1.05 -10.51 -1.63
CA HIS A 113 -1.88 -11.56 -2.23
C HIS A 113 -3.30 -11.08 -2.53
N LYS A 114 -3.92 -10.38 -1.60
CA LYS A 114 -5.26 -9.79 -1.79
C LYS A 114 -5.28 -8.81 -2.97
N THR A 115 -4.26 -7.98 -3.11
CA THR A 115 -4.11 -7.06 -4.26
C THR A 115 -3.98 -7.82 -5.59
N GLN A 116 -3.28 -8.95 -5.62
CA GLN A 116 -3.21 -9.80 -6.82
C GLN A 116 -4.57 -10.40 -7.19
N LEU A 117 -5.36 -10.80 -6.20
CA LEU A 117 -6.73 -11.29 -6.44
C LEU A 117 -7.62 -10.20 -7.03
N GLU A 118 -7.50 -8.97 -6.56
CA GLU A 118 -8.24 -7.81 -7.10
C GLU A 118 -7.95 -7.58 -8.59
N GLN A 119 -6.72 -7.79 -9.03
CA GLN A 119 -6.36 -7.70 -10.45
C GLN A 119 -7.09 -8.74 -11.31
N ARG A 120 -7.53 -9.84 -10.71
CA ARG A 120 -8.36 -10.89 -11.35
C ARG A 120 -9.86 -10.67 -11.14
N GLY A 121 -10.26 -9.56 -10.53
CA GLY A 121 -11.66 -9.24 -10.23
C GLY A 121 -12.20 -9.89 -8.97
N ILE A 122 -11.35 -10.48 -8.12
CA ILE A 122 -11.75 -11.14 -6.89
C ILE A 122 -11.47 -10.21 -5.70
N VAL A 123 -12.51 -9.85 -4.97
CA VAL A 123 -12.42 -9.06 -3.73
C VAL A 123 -12.62 -10.01 -2.56
N ARG A 124 -11.54 -10.33 -1.85
CA ARG A 124 -11.56 -11.32 -0.78
C ARG A 124 -11.66 -10.70 0.60
N HIS A 125 -12.68 -11.10 1.35
CA HIS A 125 -12.94 -10.68 2.72
C HIS A 125 -12.59 -11.80 3.70
N TYR A 126 -11.71 -11.49 4.65
CA TYR A 126 -11.29 -12.42 5.71
C TYR A 126 -12.06 -12.15 6.99
N GLU A 127 -13.35 -12.51 7.00
CA GLU A 127 -14.22 -12.44 8.17
C GLU A 127 -14.69 -13.84 8.56
N GLY A 128 -14.75 -14.11 9.87
CA GLY A 128 -15.13 -15.42 10.37
C GLY A 128 -14.06 -16.50 10.13
N ASP A 129 -14.49 -17.72 9.92
CA ASP A 129 -13.60 -18.89 9.86
C ASP A 129 -13.04 -19.17 8.46
N SER A 130 -13.66 -18.61 7.43
CA SER A 130 -13.27 -18.78 6.02
C SER A 130 -13.48 -17.52 5.21
N PRO A 131 -12.68 -17.31 4.14
CA PRO A 131 -12.82 -16.12 3.31
C PRO A 131 -14.10 -16.14 2.48
N THR A 132 -14.62 -14.95 2.21
CA THR A 132 -15.74 -14.72 1.28
C THR A 132 -15.25 -13.90 0.10
N ASP A 133 -15.55 -14.35 -1.12
CA ASP A 133 -15.17 -13.65 -2.33
C ASP A 133 -16.35 -12.88 -2.94
N TYR A 134 -16.08 -11.63 -3.32
CA TYR A 134 -17.00 -10.72 -3.98
C TYR A 134 -16.43 -10.27 -5.33
N ASN A 135 -17.29 -9.68 -6.16
CA ASN A 135 -16.91 -8.91 -7.33
C ASN A 135 -16.97 -7.41 -7.03
N LEU A 136 -16.36 -6.58 -7.87
CA LEU A 136 -16.42 -5.11 -7.71
C LEU A 136 -17.86 -4.57 -7.70
N ILE A 137 -18.76 -5.17 -8.50
CA ILE A 137 -20.15 -4.77 -8.60
C ILE A 137 -20.94 -5.02 -7.30
N ASP A 138 -20.45 -5.88 -6.41
CA ASP A 138 -21.09 -6.18 -5.14
C ASP A 138 -20.94 -5.06 -4.10
N TYR A 139 -20.09 -4.05 -4.38
CA TYR A 139 -19.81 -2.96 -3.44
C TYR A 139 -21.06 -2.32 -2.86
N MET A 140 -22.01 -1.94 -3.70
CA MET A 140 -23.24 -1.26 -3.26
C MET A 140 -24.16 -2.16 -2.43
N ALA A 141 -24.10 -3.45 -2.62
CA ALA A 141 -24.89 -4.42 -1.86
C ALA A 141 -24.25 -4.79 -0.52
N VAL A 142 -22.91 -4.85 -0.48
CA VAL A 142 -22.14 -5.30 0.69
C VAL A 142 -21.80 -4.14 1.62
N VAL A 143 -21.47 -2.97 1.09
CA VAL A 143 -21.18 -1.76 1.87
C VAL A 143 -22.45 -0.90 1.94
N PRO A 144 -23.19 -0.93 3.05
CA PRO A 144 -24.46 -0.22 3.14
C PRO A 144 -24.26 1.28 2.99
N PRO A 145 -25.25 2.00 2.42
CA PRO A 145 -25.24 3.44 2.42
C PRO A 145 -25.17 3.94 3.86
N LEU A 146 -24.54 5.09 4.07
CA LEU A 146 -24.68 5.80 5.34
C LEU A 146 -26.18 5.97 5.56
N SER A 147 -26.72 5.32 6.59
CA SER A 147 -28.09 5.58 6.98
C SER A 147 -28.21 7.08 7.21
N ALA A 148 -29.11 7.73 6.50
CA ALA A 148 -29.46 9.09 6.83
C ALA A 148 -29.81 9.07 8.33
N ALA A 149 -29.06 9.85 9.12
CA ALA A 149 -29.39 10.01 10.53
C ALA A 149 -30.83 10.49 10.62
N PRO A 150 -31.66 9.94 11.56
CA PRO A 150 -33.02 10.41 11.74
C PRO A 150 -33.09 11.89 12.13
#